data_936855ae3657949d1be6772e9dbb3298
#
_entry.id   936855ae3657949d1be6772e9dbb3298
#
_cell.length_a   1.000
_cell.length_b   1.000
_cell.length_c   1.000
_cell.angle_alpha   90.00
_cell.angle_beta   90.00
_cell.angle_gamma   90.00
#
_symmetry.space_group_name_H-M   'P 1'
#
loop_
_entity.id
_entity.type
_entity.pdbx_description
1 polymer ?
#
loop_
_entity_poly.entity_id
_entity_poly.type
_entity_poly.pdbx_seq_one_letter_code
_entity_poly.pdbx_strand_id
1 'polypeptide(L)'
;MASTINLLRLLADPTRLRLLRLLQQEELSVAELQQILEMGQSRISSHLAQLKRAGVVADRRVGKNVYYGTNQDGRNAQRERVAEITRLLARELPESSRDRTSLKLVLQKRQDKARKYFDELAGKFGRGYVPGRSWQALAHTLITLLPPLTVADLGAGEGTLSQLLAKRARKVIAIDNSPKMVEFGSTLAKKHGFKNLEYRLGDIEDPPIRKDTVDLAILSQALHHAIHPERAVRAAHRILKRGGRLVILDLLSHRFEKARELYADHWLGFSEAHLHEFLEKNSFRDIDVRVVSREKQSPHFQTVFASGVK
;
A
#
# COMPACT_ATOMS: atom_id res chain seq x y z
N MET A 1 -13.33 27.28 -17.20
CA MET A 1 -13.81 26.96 -15.82
C MET A 1 -15.32 26.89 -15.85
N ALA A 2 -15.92 25.84 -15.28
CA ALA A 2 -17.39 25.78 -15.17
C ALA A 2 -17.88 26.90 -14.24
N SER A 3 -18.97 27.59 -14.61
CA SER A 3 -19.55 28.61 -13.73
C SER A 3 -20.06 27.97 -12.43
N THR A 4 -20.10 28.72 -11.33
CA THR A 4 -20.62 28.24 -10.04
C THR A 4 -22.03 27.67 -10.17
N ILE A 5 -22.89 28.29 -11.01
CA ILE A 5 -24.23 27.80 -11.29
C ILE A 5 -24.20 26.41 -11.94
N ASN A 6 -23.30 26.17 -12.88
CA ASN A 6 -23.17 24.86 -13.54
C ASN A 6 -22.69 23.79 -12.57
N LEU A 7 -21.86 24.15 -11.61
CA LEU A 7 -21.44 23.22 -10.55
C LEU A 7 -22.59 22.90 -9.59
N LEU A 8 -23.40 23.87 -9.20
CA LEU A 8 -24.59 23.63 -8.39
C LEU A 8 -25.58 22.71 -9.11
N ARG A 9 -25.85 22.94 -10.41
CA ARG A 9 -26.65 22.04 -11.23
C ARG A 9 -26.06 20.63 -11.32
N LEU A 10 -24.74 20.51 -11.40
CA LEU A 10 -24.05 19.23 -11.39
C LEU A 10 -24.27 18.47 -10.08
N LEU A 11 -24.20 19.16 -8.94
CA LEU A 11 -24.38 18.59 -7.60
C LEU A 11 -25.85 18.34 -7.22
N ALA A 12 -26.81 18.91 -7.94
CA ALA A 12 -28.25 18.73 -7.68
C ALA A 12 -28.78 17.32 -8.02
N ASP A 13 -27.94 16.39 -8.46
CA ASP A 13 -28.32 15.02 -8.79
C ASP A 13 -27.82 14.06 -7.69
N PRO A 14 -28.71 13.29 -7.05
CA PRO A 14 -28.33 12.36 -5.97
C PRO A 14 -27.29 11.32 -6.38
N THR A 15 -27.36 10.80 -7.61
CA THR A 15 -26.39 9.81 -8.11
C THR A 15 -24.99 10.41 -8.21
N ARG A 16 -24.87 11.65 -8.69
CA ARG A 16 -23.58 12.32 -8.79
C ARG A 16 -23.00 12.66 -7.40
N LEU A 17 -23.85 13.01 -6.44
CA LEU A 17 -23.41 13.19 -5.05
C LEU A 17 -22.88 11.90 -4.45
N ARG A 18 -23.58 10.76 -4.66
CA ARG A 18 -23.14 9.45 -4.21
C ARG A 18 -21.80 9.05 -4.85
N LEU A 19 -21.68 9.20 -6.17
CA LEU A 19 -20.42 8.95 -6.89
C LEU A 19 -19.26 9.80 -6.33
N LEU A 20 -19.45 11.10 -6.22
CA LEU A 20 -18.43 12.02 -5.68
C LEU A 20 -18.05 11.65 -4.24
N ARG A 21 -19.03 11.29 -3.40
CA ARG A 21 -18.76 10.89 -2.03
C ARG A 21 -17.92 9.63 -1.91
N LEU A 22 -18.13 8.66 -2.78
CA LEU A 22 -17.33 7.44 -2.87
C LEU A 22 -15.92 7.76 -3.38
N LEU A 23 -15.82 8.54 -4.47
CA LEU A 23 -14.55 8.91 -5.10
C LEU A 23 -13.69 9.87 -4.26
N GLN A 24 -14.27 10.55 -3.27
CA GLN A 24 -13.53 11.30 -2.25
C GLN A 24 -12.81 10.39 -1.25
N GLN A 25 -13.28 9.16 -1.08
CA GLN A 25 -12.73 8.21 -0.11
C GLN A 25 -11.73 7.27 -0.76
N GLU A 26 -11.98 6.88 -2.02
CA GLU A 26 -11.18 5.87 -2.70
C GLU A 26 -11.28 6.02 -4.23
N GLU A 27 -10.21 5.67 -4.95
CA GLU A 27 -10.28 5.46 -6.40
C GLU A 27 -11.01 4.16 -6.71
N LEU A 28 -12.05 4.24 -7.54
CA LEU A 28 -12.91 3.10 -7.85
C LEU A 28 -13.06 2.90 -9.36
N SER A 29 -13.06 1.65 -9.78
CA SER A 29 -13.40 1.27 -11.15
C SER A 29 -14.92 1.33 -11.39
N VAL A 30 -15.33 1.38 -12.67
CA VAL A 30 -16.77 1.34 -13.01
C VAL A 30 -17.45 0.10 -12.47
N ALA A 31 -16.78 -1.06 -12.51
CA ALA A 31 -17.32 -2.31 -11.99
C ALA A 31 -17.57 -2.27 -10.48
N GLU A 32 -16.67 -1.64 -9.72
CA GLU A 32 -16.84 -1.46 -8.28
C GLU A 32 -17.93 -0.45 -7.95
N LEU A 33 -18.03 0.63 -8.71
CA LEU A 33 -19.13 1.60 -8.59
C LEU A 33 -20.48 0.97 -8.89
N GLN A 34 -20.56 0.07 -9.90
CA GLN A 34 -21.77 -0.73 -10.17
C GLN A 34 -22.16 -1.57 -8.95
N GLN A 35 -21.19 -2.24 -8.35
CA GLN A 35 -21.42 -3.09 -7.18
C GLN A 35 -21.85 -2.28 -5.96
N ILE A 36 -21.27 -1.11 -5.73
CA ILE A 36 -21.58 -0.26 -4.57
C ILE A 36 -22.96 0.39 -4.72
N LEU A 37 -23.22 0.97 -5.89
CA LEU A 37 -24.41 1.78 -6.15
C LEU A 37 -25.61 0.95 -6.65
N GLU A 38 -25.38 -0.31 -7.00
CA GLU A 38 -26.37 -1.22 -7.64
C GLU A 38 -27.00 -0.61 -8.90
N MET A 39 -26.15 -0.03 -9.74
CA MET A 39 -26.59 0.68 -10.95
C MET A 39 -25.93 0.12 -12.20
N GLY A 40 -26.60 0.22 -13.33
CA GLY A 40 -26.08 -0.20 -14.64
C GLY A 40 -24.87 0.63 -15.08
N GLN A 41 -23.94 -0.01 -15.81
CA GLN A 41 -22.69 0.57 -16.29
C GLN A 41 -22.90 1.85 -17.11
N SER A 42 -23.85 1.86 -18.03
CA SER A 42 -24.10 3.01 -18.91
C SER A 42 -24.50 4.25 -18.13
N ARG A 43 -25.34 4.09 -17.10
CA ARG A 43 -25.78 5.19 -16.23
C ARG A 43 -24.60 5.75 -15.41
N ILE A 44 -23.81 4.88 -14.79
CA ILE A 44 -22.61 5.30 -14.05
C ILE A 44 -21.62 6.02 -14.97
N SER A 45 -21.34 5.44 -16.15
CA SER A 45 -20.41 6.03 -17.12
C SER A 45 -20.88 7.40 -17.62
N SER A 46 -22.19 7.60 -17.82
CA SER A 46 -22.76 8.88 -18.21
C SER A 46 -22.54 9.95 -17.12
N HIS A 47 -22.80 9.62 -15.85
CA HIS A 47 -22.57 10.54 -14.74
C HIS A 47 -21.07 10.83 -14.55
N LEU A 48 -20.19 9.82 -14.64
CA LEU A 48 -18.74 10.00 -14.56
C LEU A 48 -18.22 10.91 -15.69
N ALA A 49 -18.73 10.75 -16.92
CA ALA A 49 -18.36 11.60 -18.04
C ALA A 49 -18.74 13.08 -17.80
N GLN A 50 -19.89 13.33 -17.18
CA GLN A 50 -20.31 14.69 -16.81
C GLN A 50 -19.41 15.29 -15.71
N LEU A 51 -19.11 14.50 -14.67
CA LEU A 51 -18.22 14.89 -13.59
C LEU A 51 -16.77 15.18 -14.08
N LYS A 52 -16.29 14.34 -15.01
CA LYS A 52 -14.99 14.52 -15.66
C LYS A 52 -14.94 15.79 -16.52
N ARG A 53 -15.96 16.01 -17.35
CA ARG A 53 -16.05 17.26 -18.15
C ARG A 53 -16.08 18.52 -17.29
N ALA A 54 -16.67 18.45 -16.11
CA ALA A 54 -16.68 19.53 -15.15
C ALA A 54 -15.34 19.68 -14.38
N GLY A 55 -14.38 18.78 -14.59
CA GLY A 55 -13.08 18.81 -13.95
C GLY A 55 -13.08 18.41 -12.46
N VAL A 56 -14.18 17.81 -11.98
CA VAL A 56 -14.34 17.41 -10.58
C VAL A 56 -13.77 16.01 -10.33
N VAL A 57 -13.82 15.15 -11.35
CA VAL A 57 -13.30 13.77 -11.32
C VAL A 57 -12.24 13.61 -12.39
N ALA A 58 -11.20 12.88 -12.10
CA ALA A 58 -10.19 12.40 -13.04
C ALA A 58 -10.28 10.88 -13.15
N ASP A 59 -9.76 10.35 -14.25
CA ASP A 59 -9.63 8.91 -14.46
C ASP A 59 -8.16 8.54 -14.70
N ARG A 60 -7.82 7.34 -14.29
CA ARG A 60 -6.53 6.72 -14.49
C ARG A 60 -6.71 5.31 -15.03
N ARG A 61 -6.04 5.00 -16.13
CA ARG A 61 -6.07 3.67 -16.72
C ARG A 61 -5.00 2.78 -16.10
N VAL A 62 -5.42 1.60 -15.67
CA VAL A 62 -4.54 0.58 -15.10
C VAL A 62 -4.86 -0.76 -15.76
N GLY A 63 -4.01 -1.19 -16.69
CA GLY A 63 -4.27 -2.36 -17.51
C GLY A 63 -5.56 -2.24 -18.29
N LYS A 64 -6.50 -3.17 -18.07
CA LYS A 64 -7.84 -3.20 -18.69
C LYS A 64 -8.86 -2.33 -17.95
N ASN A 65 -8.55 -1.88 -16.74
CA ASN A 65 -9.48 -1.14 -15.90
C ASN A 65 -9.24 0.37 -15.98
N VAL A 66 -10.31 1.13 -15.81
CA VAL A 66 -10.28 2.57 -15.64
C VAL A 66 -10.77 2.88 -14.23
N TYR A 67 -9.91 3.50 -13.43
CA TYR A 67 -10.22 3.96 -12.09
C TYR A 67 -10.52 5.45 -12.12
N TYR A 68 -11.52 5.83 -11.34
CA TYR A 68 -11.95 7.22 -11.18
C TYR A 68 -11.66 7.67 -9.75
N GLY A 69 -11.21 8.90 -9.60
CA GLY A 69 -10.99 9.55 -8.32
C GLY A 69 -11.31 11.04 -8.42
N THR A 70 -11.31 11.74 -7.31
CA THR A 70 -11.40 13.21 -7.33
C THR A 70 -10.14 13.78 -7.97
N ASN A 71 -10.32 14.77 -8.84
CA ASN A 71 -9.19 15.40 -9.50
C ASN A 71 -8.35 16.18 -8.47
N GLN A 72 -7.08 15.78 -8.30
CA GLN A 72 -6.15 16.38 -7.34
C GLN A 72 -5.21 17.44 -7.96
N ASP A 73 -5.29 17.67 -9.28
CA ASP A 73 -4.41 18.64 -9.95
C ASP A 73 -4.70 20.07 -9.51
N GLY A 74 -3.81 20.63 -8.73
CA GLY A 74 -3.79 21.99 -8.24
C GLY A 74 -4.78 22.29 -7.10
N ARG A 75 -4.34 23.09 -6.11
CA ARG A 75 -5.23 23.65 -5.08
C ARG A 75 -6.16 24.67 -5.74
N ASN A 76 -7.43 24.29 -5.87
CA ASN A 76 -8.47 25.17 -6.40
C ASN A 76 -9.58 25.31 -5.35
N ALA A 77 -9.78 26.52 -4.81
CA ALA A 77 -10.81 26.82 -3.82
C ALA A 77 -12.22 26.33 -4.23
N GLN A 78 -12.49 26.28 -5.54
CA GLN A 78 -13.74 25.78 -6.07
C GLN A 78 -13.93 24.27 -5.84
N ARG A 79 -12.85 23.49 -5.93
CA ARG A 79 -12.88 22.03 -5.68
C ARG A 79 -13.04 21.71 -4.20
N GLU A 80 -12.39 22.47 -3.34
CA GLU A 80 -12.56 22.33 -1.88
C GLU A 80 -14.02 22.58 -1.49
N ARG A 81 -14.65 23.61 -2.05
CA ARG A 81 -16.08 23.89 -1.85
C ARG A 81 -16.96 22.76 -2.36
N VAL A 82 -16.69 22.23 -3.56
CA VAL A 82 -17.41 21.05 -4.10
C VAL A 82 -17.26 19.85 -3.17
N ALA A 83 -16.06 19.59 -2.67
CA ALA A 83 -15.81 18.48 -1.77
C ALA A 83 -16.54 18.63 -0.44
N GLU A 84 -16.60 19.85 0.10
CA GLU A 84 -17.33 20.15 1.35
C GLU A 84 -18.84 20.01 1.16
N ILE A 85 -19.40 20.63 0.14
CA ILE A 85 -20.83 20.55 -0.22
C ILE A 85 -21.22 19.08 -0.45
N THR A 86 -20.40 18.31 -1.19
CA THR A 86 -20.67 16.88 -1.40
C THR A 86 -20.68 16.11 -0.08
N ARG A 87 -19.78 16.40 0.85
CA ARG A 87 -19.75 15.75 2.17
C ARG A 87 -20.99 16.03 2.99
N LEU A 88 -21.50 17.26 2.95
CA LEU A 88 -22.71 17.66 3.67
C LEU A 88 -23.95 17.00 3.06
N LEU A 89 -24.20 17.23 1.78
CA LEU A 89 -25.40 16.76 1.10
C LEU A 89 -25.48 15.23 0.99
N ALA A 90 -24.34 14.56 0.75
CA ALA A 90 -24.34 13.10 0.65
C ALA A 90 -24.67 12.40 1.97
N ARG A 91 -24.53 13.05 3.13
CA ARG A 91 -24.94 12.49 4.43
C ARG A 91 -26.46 12.44 4.62
N GLU A 92 -27.17 13.32 3.94
CA GLU A 92 -28.62 13.42 3.99
C GLU A 92 -29.31 12.41 3.07
N LEU A 93 -28.56 11.79 2.16
CA LEU A 93 -29.10 10.78 1.23
C LEU A 93 -29.41 9.47 1.97
N PRO A 94 -30.60 8.87 1.74
CA PRO A 94 -31.00 7.61 2.38
C PRO A 94 -30.00 6.48 2.16
N GLU A 95 -29.35 6.45 0.97
CA GLU A 95 -28.41 5.40 0.58
C GLU A 95 -27.02 5.56 1.19
N SER A 96 -26.72 6.67 1.85
CA SER A 96 -25.37 7.00 2.36
C SER A 96 -24.78 5.91 3.26
N SER A 97 -25.57 5.32 4.14
CA SER A 97 -25.13 4.24 5.03
C SER A 97 -24.84 2.95 4.27
N ARG A 98 -25.71 2.59 3.32
CA ARG A 98 -25.54 1.41 2.45
C ARG A 98 -24.31 1.55 1.56
N ASP A 99 -24.14 2.70 0.92
CA ASP A 99 -22.98 2.98 0.08
C ASP A 99 -21.67 2.83 0.85
N ARG A 100 -21.62 3.33 2.09
CA ARG A 100 -20.46 3.19 2.97
C ARG A 100 -20.16 1.74 3.31
N THR A 101 -21.18 0.96 3.60
CA THR A 101 -21.04 -0.48 3.90
C THR A 101 -20.56 -1.23 2.66
N SER A 102 -21.16 -0.98 1.51
CA SER A 102 -20.78 -1.61 0.24
C SER A 102 -19.35 -1.24 -0.18
N LEU A 103 -18.93 0.02 0.04
CA LEU A 103 -17.55 0.44 -0.18
C LEU A 103 -16.57 -0.37 0.69
N LYS A 104 -16.85 -0.52 1.98
CA LYS A 104 -16.02 -1.34 2.88
C LYS A 104 -15.88 -2.77 2.37
N LEU A 105 -16.98 -3.38 1.93
CA LEU A 105 -16.97 -4.75 1.38
C LEU A 105 -16.15 -4.85 0.09
N VAL A 106 -16.23 -3.87 -0.79
CA VAL A 106 -15.41 -3.84 -2.03
C VAL A 106 -13.92 -3.71 -1.68
N LEU A 107 -13.56 -2.83 -0.76
CA LEU A 107 -12.17 -2.67 -0.30
C LEU A 107 -11.66 -3.94 0.38
N GLN A 108 -12.48 -4.58 1.21
CA GLN A 108 -12.14 -5.86 1.83
C GLN A 108 -11.89 -6.95 0.79
N LYS A 109 -12.73 -7.04 -0.27
CA LYS A 109 -12.50 -8.01 -1.37
C LYS A 109 -11.18 -7.76 -2.10
N ARG A 110 -10.74 -6.50 -2.28
CA ARG A 110 -9.42 -6.20 -2.83
C ARG A 110 -8.31 -6.76 -1.93
N GLN A 111 -8.40 -6.53 -0.62
CA GLN A 111 -7.44 -7.06 0.36
C GLN A 111 -7.43 -8.59 0.37
N ASP A 112 -8.61 -9.21 0.37
CA ASP A 112 -8.74 -10.67 0.40
C ASP A 112 -8.15 -11.32 -0.87
N LYS A 113 -8.27 -10.66 -2.05
CA LYS A 113 -7.65 -11.15 -3.29
C LYS A 113 -6.12 -11.15 -3.19
N ALA A 114 -5.53 -10.09 -2.67
CA ALA A 114 -4.07 -10.03 -2.45
C ALA A 114 -3.64 -11.09 -1.43
N ARG A 115 -4.35 -11.20 -0.29
CA ARG A 115 -4.09 -12.20 0.74
C ARG A 115 -4.14 -13.62 0.18
N LYS A 116 -5.19 -13.96 -0.60
CA LYS A 116 -5.34 -15.28 -1.21
C LYS A 116 -4.16 -15.65 -2.10
N TYR A 117 -3.65 -14.69 -2.89
CA TYR A 117 -2.45 -14.90 -3.70
C TYR A 117 -1.25 -15.34 -2.85
N PHE A 118 -0.98 -14.63 -1.74
CA PHE A 118 0.12 -15.00 -0.84
C PHE A 118 -0.15 -16.28 -0.07
N ASP A 119 -1.40 -16.56 0.30
CA ASP A 119 -1.79 -17.82 0.92
C ASP A 119 -1.53 -19.04 0.01
N GLU A 120 -1.71 -18.88 -1.30
CA GLU A 120 -1.41 -19.91 -2.30
C GLU A 120 0.10 -20.10 -2.54
N LEU A 121 0.89 -19.04 -2.27
CA LEU A 121 2.35 -19.07 -2.37
C LEU A 121 3.07 -19.53 -1.11
N ALA A 122 2.37 -19.61 0.03
CA ALA A 122 2.98 -20.04 1.29
C ALA A 122 3.67 -21.41 1.14
N GLY A 123 4.94 -21.48 1.50
CA GLY A 123 5.79 -22.67 1.32
C GLY A 123 6.40 -22.83 -0.08
N LYS A 124 6.06 -21.98 -1.05
CA LYS A 124 6.57 -22.04 -2.45
C LYS A 124 7.53 -20.89 -2.78
N PHE A 125 7.55 -19.85 -1.96
CA PHE A 125 8.23 -18.58 -2.22
C PHE A 125 9.74 -18.70 -2.43
N GLY A 126 10.40 -19.67 -1.87
CA GLY A 126 11.86 -19.84 -1.96
C GLY A 126 12.34 -20.76 -3.10
N ARG A 127 11.43 -21.39 -3.85
CA ARG A 127 11.83 -22.40 -4.86
C ARG A 127 12.02 -21.87 -6.27
N GLY A 128 11.45 -20.70 -6.59
CA GLY A 128 11.49 -20.09 -7.92
C GLY A 128 12.14 -18.70 -8.01
N TYR A 129 12.26 -17.98 -6.90
CA TYR A 129 12.71 -16.60 -6.87
C TYR A 129 13.84 -16.41 -5.86
N VAL A 130 15.06 -16.85 -6.22
CA VAL A 130 16.27 -16.54 -5.44
C VAL A 130 17.32 -16.00 -6.36
N PRO A 131 17.58 -14.67 -6.35
CA PRO A 131 18.79 -14.15 -6.94
C PRO A 131 19.99 -14.67 -6.14
N GLY A 132 20.82 -15.48 -6.75
CA GLY A 132 22.18 -15.83 -6.37
C GLY A 132 22.47 -16.26 -4.94
N ARG A 133 22.85 -17.51 -4.73
CA ARG A 133 23.28 -18.06 -3.43
C ARG A 133 24.41 -17.28 -2.73
N SER A 134 25.15 -16.44 -3.46
CA SER A 134 26.29 -15.67 -2.95
C SER A 134 25.89 -14.47 -2.07
N TRP A 135 24.73 -13.84 -2.30
CA TRP A 135 24.29 -12.72 -1.48
C TRP A 135 23.90 -13.11 -0.06
N GLN A 136 23.45 -14.35 0.15
CA GLN A 136 23.13 -14.84 1.49
C GLN A 136 24.36 -14.86 2.41
N ALA A 137 25.51 -15.32 1.89
CA ALA A 137 26.76 -15.29 2.64
C ALA A 137 27.20 -13.86 2.99
N LEU A 138 27.07 -12.93 2.04
CA LEU A 138 27.37 -11.51 2.28
C LEU A 138 26.40 -10.91 3.29
N ALA A 139 25.11 -11.20 3.17
CA ALA A 139 24.11 -10.73 4.14
C ALA A 139 24.38 -11.25 5.54
N HIS A 140 24.79 -12.51 5.69
CA HIS A 140 25.22 -13.06 6.98
C HIS A 140 26.40 -12.31 7.58
N THR A 141 27.38 -11.98 6.77
CA THR A 141 28.56 -11.22 7.22
C THR A 141 28.15 -9.82 7.67
N LEU A 142 27.34 -9.11 6.88
CA LEU A 142 26.90 -7.75 7.20
C LEU A 142 26.05 -7.70 8.47
N ILE A 143 25.15 -8.69 8.67
CA ILE A 143 24.31 -8.73 9.87
C ILE A 143 25.12 -8.94 11.16
N THR A 144 26.24 -9.68 11.10
CA THR A 144 27.13 -9.83 12.26
C THR A 144 27.74 -8.50 12.73
N LEU A 145 27.83 -7.52 11.84
CA LEU A 145 28.34 -6.18 12.17
C LEU A 145 27.30 -5.28 12.83
N LEU A 146 26.00 -5.65 12.76
CA LEU A 146 24.92 -4.86 13.38
C LEU A 146 24.92 -5.04 14.90
N PRO A 147 24.62 -3.97 15.66
CA PRO A 147 24.32 -4.11 17.08
C PRO A 147 23.03 -4.94 17.29
N PRO A 148 22.80 -5.50 18.48
CA PRO A 148 21.58 -6.26 18.77
C PRO A 148 20.37 -5.34 18.89
N LEU A 149 19.70 -5.08 17.77
CA LEU A 149 18.53 -4.20 17.63
C LEU A 149 17.21 -4.94 17.90
N THR A 150 16.17 -4.19 18.27
CA THR A 150 14.77 -4.62 18.13
C THR A 150 14.28 -4.20 16.76
N VAL A 151 13.90 -5.16 15.94
CA VAL A 151 13.56 -4.94 14.52
C VAL A 151 12.08 -5.28 14.28
N ALA A 152 11.39 -4.45 13.50
CA ALA A 152 10.12 -4.79 12.88
C ALA A 152 10.35 -5.12 11.40
N ASP A 153 9.93 -6.29 10.97
CA ASP A 153 9.88 -6.71 9.56
C ASP A 153 8.42 -6.64 9.12
N LEU A 154 8.10 -5.63 8.31
CA LEU A 154 6.73 -5.28 7.91
C LEU A 154 6.44 -5.86 6.52
N GLY A 155 5.51 -6.82 6.43
CA GLY A 155 5.28 -7.65 5.25
C GLY A 155 6.30 -8.78 5.16
N ALA A 156 6.49 -9.50 6.28
CA ALA A 156 7.58 -10.46 6.45
C ALA A 156 7.44 -11.72 5.58
N GLY A 157 6.25 -12.03 5.07
CA GLY A 157 5.98 -13.26 4.32
C GLY A 157 6.39 -14.51 5.09
N GLU A 158 7.11 -15.42 4.45
CA GLU A 158 7.65 -16.63 5.07
C GLU A 158 8.79 -16.36 6.08
N GLY A 159 9.30 -15.13 6.12
CA GLY A 159 10.30 -14.70 7.10
C GLY A 159 11.74 -15.02 6.78
N THR A 160 12.09 -15.13 5.53
CA THR A 160 13.50 -15.31 5.13
C THR A 160 14.39 -14.21 5.72
N LEU A 161 13.97 -12.96 5.59
CA LEU A 161 14.69 -11.81 6.17
C LEU A 161 14.58 -11.79 7.69
N SER A 162 13.38 -12.03 8.25
CA SER A 162 13.16 -12.09 9.69
C SER A 162 14.08 -13.09 10.39
N GLN A 163 14.22 -14.32 9.84
CA GLN A 163 15.10 -15.35 10.40
C GLN A 163 16.58 -14.99 10.27
N LEU A 164 16.96 -14.33 9.18
CA LEU A 164 18.31 -13.85 9.00
C LEU A 164 18.65 -12.79 10.06
N LEU A 165 17.76 -11.83 10.26
CA LEU A 165 17.89 -10.79 11.29
C LEU A 165 17.90 -11.37 12.71
N ALA A 166 17.08 -12.38 12.99
CA ALA A 166 16.97 -13.02 14.30
C ALA A 166 18.28 -13.65 14.80
N LYS A 167 19.23 -13.95 13.89
CA LYS A 167 20.56 -14.47 14.27
C LYS A 167 21.38 -13.46 15.09
N ARG A 168 21.09 -12.17 15.00
CA ARG A 168 21.84 -11.11 15.68
C ARG A 168 20.96 -10.14 16.45
N ALA A 169 19.71 -9.93 16.02
CA ALA A 169 18.80 -9.00 16.66
C ALA A 169 18.48 -9.41 18.11
N ARG A 170 18.23 -8.44 18.96
CA ARG A 170 17.67 -8.67 20.30
C ARG A 170 16.28 -9.28 20.21
N LYS A 171 15.46 -8.73 19.31
CA LYS A 171 14.11 -9.20 19.02
C LYS A 171 13.75 -8.82 17.59
N VAL A 172 13.07 -9.72 16.89
CA VAL A 172 12.42 -9.46 15.60
C VAL A 172 10.92 -9.63 15.77
N ILE A 173 10.15 -8.64 15.31
CA ILE A 173 8.69 -8.68 15.24
C ILE A 173 8.34 -8.68 13.76
N ALA A 174 7.90 -9.83 13.27
CA ALA A 174 7.50 -10.06 11.90
C ALA A 174 5.99 -9.85 11.76
N ILE A 175 5.59 -8.97 10.87
CA ILE A 175 4.18 -8.64 10.59
C ILE A 175 3.84 -9.10 9.19
N ASP A 176 2.74 -9.82 9.05
CA ASP A 176 2.15 -10.14 7.76
C ASP A 176 0.61 -10.16 7.87
N ASN A 177 -0.08 -9.81 6.79
CA ASN A 177 -1.54 -9.81 6.76
C ASN A 177 -2.16 -11.14 6.31
N SER A 178 -1.33 -12.09 5.86
CA SER A 178 -1.76 -13.44 5.52
C SER A 178 -1.64 -14.38 6.73
N PRO A 179 -2.76 -14.95 7.22
CA PRO A 179 -2.71 -15.94 8.30
C PRO A 179 -1.82 -17.14 7.98
N LYS A 180 -1.79 -17.58 6.72
CA LYS A 180 -0.95 -18.69 6.28
C LYS A 180 0.53 -18.35 6.29
N MET A 181 0.92 -17.13 5.90
CA MET A 181 2.31 -16.66 6.01
C MET A 181 2.75 -16.60 7.47
N VAL A 182 1.91 -16.07 8.34
CA VAL A 182 2.17 -15.99 9.79
C VAL A 182 2.33 -17.39 10.40
N GLU A 183 1.44 -18.32 10.07
CA GLU A 183 1.51 -19.71 10.54
C GLU A 183 2.78 -20.40 10.04
N PHE A 184 3.05 -20.29 8.75
CA PHE A 184 4.23 -20.89 8.12
C PHE A 184 5.53 -20.34 8.71
N GLY A 185 5.66 -19.01 8.76
CA GLY A 185 6.84 -18.32 9.30
C GLY A 185 7.06 -18.64 10.78
N SER A 186 5.99 -18.66 11.59
CA SER A 186 6.04 -19.05 13.01
C SER A 186 6.53 -20.48 13.20
N THR A 187 6.02 -21.41 12.39
CA THR A 187 6.40 -22.82 12.42
C THR A 187 7.86 -22.98 12.05
N LEU A 188 8.31 -22.29 11.01
CA LEU A 188 9.68 -22.33 10.55
C LEU A 188 10.64 -21.71 11.58
N ALA A 189 10.27 -20.61 12.21
CA ALA A 189 11.04 -19.97 13.28
C ALA A 189 11.23 -20.92 14.48
N LYS A 190 10.18 -21.61 14.90
CA LYS A 190 10.23 -22.63 15.96
C LYS A 190 11.13 -23.80 15.57
N LYS A 191 10.99 -24.32 14.34
CA LYS A 191 11.81 -25.41 13.80
C LYS A 191 13.30 -25.07 13.81
N HIS A 192 13.66 -23.81 13.54
CA HIS A 192 15.04 -23.32 13.54
C HIS A 192 15.51 -22.82 14.92
N GLY A 193 14.70 -22.94 15.96
CA GLY A 193 15.05 -22.62 17.33
C GLY A 193 15.14 -21.13 17.68
N PHE A 194 14.54 -20.25 16.85
CA PHE A 194 14.55 -18.81 17.14
C PHE A 194 13.57 -18.46 18.27
N LYS A 195 14.09 -18.09 19.44
CA LYS A 195 13.31 -17.64 20.60
C LYS A 195 13.01 -16.13 20.58
N ASN A 196 13.75 -15.37 19.76
CA ASN A 196 13.69 -13.93 19.64
C ASN A 196 12.93 -13.45 18.38
N LEU A 197 12.27 -14.33 17.64
CA LEU A 197 11.46 -14.04 16.47
C LEU A 197 9.98 -14.29 16.79
N GLU A 198 9.18 -13.24 16.73
CA GLU A 198 7.74 -13.25 16.99
C GLU A 198 6.98 -12.83 15.74
N TYR A 199 6.07 -13.68 15.27
CA TYR A 199 5.14 -13.37 14.20
C TYR A 199 3.83 -12.83 14.75
N ARG A 200 3.26 -11.83 14.09
CA ARG A 200 1.94 -11.28 14.38
C ARG A 200 1.17 -11.08 13.09
N LEU A 201 -0.11 -11.47 13.11
CA LEU A 201 -1.05 -11.12 12.06
C LEU A 201 -1.36 -9.62 12.16
N GLY A 202 -1.19 -8.89 11.05
CA GLY A 202 -1.48 -7.44 11.01
C GLY A 202 -1.17 -6.83 9.66
N ASP A 203 -1.73 -5.63 9.45
CA ASP A 203 -1.49 -4.82 8.26
C ASP A 203 -0.27 -3.93 8.48
N ILE A 204 0.54 -3.75 7.43
CA ILE A 204 1.69 -2.84 7.47
C ILE A 204 1.27 -1.38 7.61
N GLU A 205 0.04 -1.03 7.22
CA GLU A 205 -0.53 0.30 7.37
C GLU A 205 -0.96 0.62 8.81
N ASP A 206 -1.22 -0.41 9.64
CA ASP A 206 -1.44 -0.29 11.09
C ASP A 206 -0.95 -1.54 11.83
N PRO A 207 0.38 -1.76 11.89
CA PRO A 207 0.95 -2.94 12.51
C PRO A 207 0.68 -2.95 14.03
N PRO A 208 0.38 -4.14 14.60
CA PRO A 208 0.10 -4.31 16.03
C PRO A 208 1.39 -4.22 16.87
N ILE A 209 2.08 -3.10 16.74
CA ILE A 209 3.30 -2.75 17.47
C ILE A 209 3.07 -1.41 18.17
N ARG A 210 3.42 -1.33 19.45
CA ARG A 210 3.34 -0.09 20.23
C ARG A 210 4.28 0.97 19.63
N LYS A 211 3.89 2.24 19.79
CA LYS A 211 4.76 3.38 19.41
C LYS A 211 6.11 3.30 20.13
N ASP A 212 7.14 3.84 19.52
CA ASP A 212 8.48 4.00 20.09
C ASP A 212 9.08 2.69 20.64
N THR A 213 8.84 1.56 19.95
CA THR A 213 9.23 0.22 20.40
C THR A 213 10.47 -0.31 19.70
N VAL A 214 10.62 -0.05 18.40
CA VAL A 214 11.65 -0.69 17.57
C VAL A 214 12.79 0.27 17.22
N ASP A 215 13.99 -0.28 17.07
CA ASP A 215 15.18 0.48 16.69
C ASP A 215 15.29 0.56 15.14
N LEU A 216 14.76 -0.45 14.45
CA LEU A 216 14.77 -0.58 13.00
C LEU A 216 13.41 -1.11 12.51
N ALA A 217 12.84 -0.47 11.50
CA ALA A 217 11.69 -0.98 10.75
C ALA A 217 12.13 -1.25 9.32
N ILE A 218 11.72 -2.39 8.75
CA ILE A 218 12.05 -2.79 7.39
C ILE A 218 10.76 -3.07 6.63
N LEU A 219 10.67 -2.55 5.41
CA LEU A 219 9.70 -2.88 4.38
C LEU A 219 10.50 -3.46 3.21
N SER A 220 10.51 -4.78 3.06
CA SER A 220 11.27 -5.45 2.00
C SER A 220 10.31 -6.13 1.03
N GLN A 221 10.19 -5.60 -0.19
CA GLN A 221 9.27 -6.08 -1.23
C GLN A 221 7.82 -6.16 -0.71
N ALA A 222 7.40 -5.18 0.08
CA ALA A 222 6.11 -5.19 0.75
C ALA A 222 5.28 -3.92 0.48
N LEU A 223 5.95 -2.78 0.26
CA LEU A 223 5.26 -1.50 0.17
C LEU A 223 4.38 -1.41 -1.09
N HIS A 224 4.80 -2.03 -2.21
CA HIS A 224 4.02 -2.05 -3.46
C HIS A 224 2.71 -2.86 -3.35
N HIS A 225 2.55 -3.66 -2.30
CA HIS A 225 1.30 -4.37 -1.99
C HIS A 225 0.36 -3.56 -1.07
N ALA A 226 0.83 -2.45 -0.46
CA ALA A 226 0.00 -1.60 0.37
C ALA A 226 -1.08 -0.89 -0.47
N ILE A 227 -2.27 -0.73 0.11
CA ILE A 227 -3.32 0.09 -0.51
C ILE A 227 -2.91 1.56 -0.43
N HIS A 228 -2.43 1.97 0.75
CA HIS A 228 -1.97 3.32 1.04
C HIS A 228 -0.51 3.32 1.54
N PRO A 229 0.49 3.28 0.64
CA PRO A 229 1.90 3.20 1.01
C PRO A 229 2.36 4.27 2.00
N GLU A 230 1.84 5.49 1.88
CA GLU A 230 2.13 6.59 2.80
C GLU A 230 1.69 6.27 4.24
N ARG A 231 0.59 5.53 4.42
CA ARG A 231 0.14 5.07 5.74
C ARG A 231 1.10 4.06 6.35
N ALA A 232 1.64 3.14 5.53
CA ALA A 232 2.63 2.18 5.98
C ALA A 232 3.92 2.89 6.44
N VAL A 233 4.38 3.91 5.71
CA VAL A 233 5.54 4.73 6.10
C VAL A 233 5.25 5.50 7.40
N ARG A 234 4.05 6.07 7.55
CA ARG A 234 3.61 6.72 8.79
C ARG A 234 3.55 5.76 9.96
N ALA A 235 3.03 4.55 9.75
CA ALA A 235 2.97 3.52 10.77
C ALA A 235 4.37 3.06 11.19
N ALA A 236 5.30 2.91 10.24
CA ALA A 236 6.70 2.65 10.52
C ALA A 236 7.32 3.76 11.38
N HIS A 237 7.07 5.04 11.07
CA HIS A 237 7.51 6.16 11.90
C HIS A 237 6.92 6.08 13.33
N ARG A 238 5.65 5.75 13.47
CA ARG A 238 4.98 5.61 14.78
C ARG A 238 5.67 4.60 15.69
N ILE A 239 6.01 3.43 15.16
CA ILE A 239 6.59 2.32 15.93
C ILE A 239 8.09 2.48 16.23
N LEU A 240 8.80 3.27 15.43
CA LEU A 240 10.22 3.55 15.62
C LEU A 240 10.44 4.41 16.87
N LYS A 241 11.51 4.13 17.61
CA LYS A 241 12.06 5.00 18.64
C LYS A 241 12.67 6.25 18.02
N ARG A 242 12.89 7.30 18.81
CA ARG A 242 13.72 8.45 18.38
C ARG A 242 15.12 7.96 18.01
N GLY A 243 15.62 8.40 16.87
CA GLY A 243 16.89 7.91 16.30
C GLY A 243 16.79 6.53 15.64
N GLY A 244 15.62 5.88 15.70
CA GLY A 244 15.36 4.62 14.96
C GLY A 244 15.27 4.87 13.46
N ARG A 245 15.55 3.85 12.66
CA ARG A 245 15.65 3.94 11.21
C ARG A 245 14.58 3.12 10.51
N LEU A 246 13.98 3.69 9.48
CA LEU A 246 13.21 2.95 8.48
C LEU A 246 14.12 2.60 7.30
N VAL A 247 13.99 1.37 6.81
CA VAL A 247 14.60 0.90 5.55
C VAL A 247 13.50 0.33 4.66
N ILE A 248 13.48 0.78 3.43
CA ILE A 248 12.58 0.29 2.38
C ILE A 248 13.45 -0.29 1.25
N LEU A 249 13.16 -1.52 0.85
CA LEU A 249 13.68 -2.17 -0.34
C LEU A 249 12.49 -2.57 -1.19
N ASP A 250 12.29 -1.91 -2.32
CA ASP A 250 11.10 -2.13 -3.14
C ASP A 250 11.40 -2.02 -4.64
N LEU A 251 10.42 -2.26 -5.47
CA LEU A 251 10.54 -2.13 -6.91
C LEU A 251 10.64 -0.66 -7.32
N LEU A 252 11.61 -0.34 -8.17
CA LEU A 252 11.60 0.93 -8.89
C LEU A 252 10.39 0.95 -9.83
N SER A 253 9.77 2.10 -9.99
CA SER A 253 8.61 2.27 -10.88
C SER A 253 8.88 1.69 -12.28
N HIS A 254 7.96 0.84 -12.75
CA HIS A 254 8.07 0.12 -14.02
C HIS A 254 6.74 0.07 -14.76
N ARG A 255 6.76 -0.42 -16.01
CA ARG A 255 5.58 -0.48 -16.89
C ARG A 255 5.05 -1.90 -17.14
N PHE A 256 5.52 -2.88 -16.38
CA PHE A 256 5.09 -4.28 -16.54
C PHE A 256 3.73 -4.50 -15.86
N GLU A 257 2.64 -4.15 -16.56
CA GLU A 257 1.28 -4.19 -16.04
C GLU A 257 0.81 -5.59 -15.60
N LYS A 258 1.39 -6.65 -16.19
CA LYS A 258 1.08 -8.04 -15.78
C LYS A 258 1.44 -8.34 -14.32
N ALA A 259 2.31 -7.55 -13.70
CA ALA A 259 2.67 -7.71 -12.29
C ALA A 259 1.43 -7.68 -11.37
N ARG A 260 0.43 -6.87 -11.72
CA ARG A 260 -0.84 -6.81 -10.97
C ARG A 260 -1.62 -8.11 -10.96
N GLU A 261 -1.56 -8.86 -12.05
CA GLU A 261 -2.25 -10.16 -12.19
C GLU A 261 -1.38 -11.30 -11.64
N LEU A 262 -0.07 -11.26 -11.91
CA LEU A 262 0.86 -12.34 -11.57
C LEU A 262 1.30 -12.29 -10.10
N TYR A 263 1.50 -11.09 -9.55
CA TYR A 263 2.09 -10.90 -8.23
C TYR A 263 1.15 -10.18 -7.25
N ALA A 264 -0.05 -9.80 -7.66
CA ALA A 264 -1.02 -9.03 -6.88
C ALA A 264 -0.51 -7.63 -6.47
N ASP A 265 0.34 -7.02 -7.29
CA ASP A 265 0.89 -5.69 -7.03
C ASP A 265 -0.22 -4.63 -7.10
N HIS A 266 -0.38 -3.84 -6.06
CA HIS A 266 -1.22 -2.64 -6.09
C HIS A 266 -0.49 -1.49 -6.81
N TRP A 267 0.79 -1.37 -6.58
CA TRP A 267 1.66 -0.35 -7.18
C TRP A 267 2.70 -1.02 -8.08
N LEU A 268 2.98 -0.42 -9.23
CA LEU A 268 4.06 -0.88 -10.12
C LEU A 268 5.41 -0.28 -9.71
N GLY A 269 5.74 -0.43 -8.42
CA GLY A 269 6.92 0.16 -7.82
C GLY A 269 6.83 1.67 -7.61
N PHE A 270 7.88 2.24 -7.08
CA PHE A 270 7.97 3.64 -6.67
C PHE A 270 9.17 4.32 -7.31
N SER A 271 9.01 5.59 -7.72
CA SER A 271 10.16 6.40 -8.10
C SER A 271 10.95 6.84 -6.86
N GLU A 272 12.21 7.18 -7.06
CA GLU A 272 13.05 7.74 -5.99
C GLU A 272 12.40 8.99 -5.39
N ALA A 273 11.80 9.83 -6.22
CA ALA A 273 11.09 11.04 -5.76
C ALA A 273 9.88 10.71 -4.87
N HIS A 274 9.08 9.69 -5.23
CA HIS A 274 7.94 9.28 -4.41
C HIS A 274 8.37 8.77 -3.04
N LEU A 275 9.41 7.95 -2.97
CA LEU A 275 9.89 7.44 -1.68
C LEU A 275 10.50 8.55 -0.82
N HIS A 276 11.22 9.48 -1.44
CA HIS A 276 11.72 10.66 -0.73
C HIS A 276 10.57 11.48 -0.14
N GLU A 277 9.55 11.77 -0.95
CA GLU A 277 8.36 12.52 -0.53
C GLU A 277 7.62 11.82 0.63
N PHE A 278 7.45 10.49 0.56
CA PHE A 278 6.81 9.72 1.65
C PHE A 278 7.59 9.83 2.95
N LEU A 279 8.92 9.75 2.90
CA LEU A 279 9.77 9.88 4.07
C LEU A 279 9.73 11.31 4.64
N GLU A 280 9.85 12.33 3.79
CA GLU A 280 9.83 13.74 4.17
C GLU A 280 8.50 14.13 4.82
N LYS A 281 7.37 13.79 4.17
CA LYS A 281 6.02 14.06 4.70
C LYS A 281 5.74 13.40 6.05
N ASN A 282 6.41 12.29 6.33
CA ASN A 282 6.29 11.60 7.62
C ASN A 282 7.42 11.93 8.60
N SER A 283 8.09 13.08 8.41
CA SER A 283 9.07 13.66 9.35
C SER A 283 10.31 12.80 9.57
N PHE A 284 10.70 11.97 8.61
CA PHE A 284 11.99 11.34 8.62
C PHE A 284 13.09 12.34 8.25
N ARG A 285 14.27 12.16 8.82
CA ARG A 285 15.50 12.92 8.54
C ARG A 285 16.57 12.01 7.98
N ASP A 286 17.67 12.55 7.52
CA ASP A 286 18.80 11.82 6.94
C ASP A 286 18.31 10.83 5.86
N ILE A 287 17.46 11.34 4.96
CA ILE A 287 16.82 10.56 3.91
C ILE A 287 17.86 10.22 2.84
N ASP A 288 17.99 8.91 2.54
CA ASP A 288 18.80 8.38 1.45
C ASP A 288 17.90 7.52 0.55
N VAL A 289 17.82 7.88 -0.73
CA VAL A 289 17.04 7.13 -1.73
C VAL A 289 17.89 6.92 -2.96
N ARG A 290 18.02 5.67 -3.42
CA ARG A 290 18.80 5.31 -4.60
C ARG A 290 18.42 3.95 -5.18
N VAL A 291 18.62 3.77 -6.47
CA VAL A 291 18.55 2.46 -7.12
C VAL A 291 19.76 1.62 -6.74
N VAL A 292 19.55 0.42 -6.21
CA VAL A 292 20.63 -0.44 -5.66
C VAL A 292 20.86 -1.72 -6.46
N SER A 293 19.89 -2.16 -7.25
CA SER A 293 20.03 -3.40 -8.03
C SER A 293 19.18 -3.36 -9.29
N ARG A 294 19.61 -4.13 -10.30
CA ARG A 294 18.86 -4.42 -11.51
C ARG A 294 18.94 -5.90 -11.80
N GLU A 295 17.79 -6.52 -12.05
CA GLU A 295 17.72 -7.93 -12.40
C GLU A 295 18.22 -8.19 -13.81
N LYS A 296 18.91 -9.32 -13.98
CA LYS A 296 19.41 -9.75 -15.29
C LYS A 296 18.33 -10.40 -16.16
N GLN A 297 17.30 -10.95 -15.52
CA GLN A 297 16.18 -11.61 -16.20
C GLN A 297 15.07 -10.62 -16.55
N SER A 298 14.39 -10.86 -17.68
CA SER A 298 13.18 -10.10 -18.04
C SER A 298 12.10 -10.30 -16.97
N PRO A 299 11.40 -9.22 -16.58
CA PRO A 299 11.33 -7.88 -17.17
C PRO A 299 12.40 -6.88 -16.71
N HIS A 300 13.51 -7.33 -16.12
CA HIS A 300 14.64 -6.50 -15.68
C HIS A 300 14.26 -5.50 -14.59
N PHE A 301 13.50 -5.94 -13.61
CA PHE A 301 13.13 -5.12 -12.46
C PHE A 301 14.35 -4.48 -11.81
N GLN A 302 14.16 -3.28 -11.31
CA GLN A 302 15.16 -2.59 -10.52
C GLN A 302 14.67 -2.47 -9.09
N THR A 303 15.60 -2.57 -8.15
CA THR A 303 15.29 -2.38 -6.73
C THR A 303 15.70 -0.99 -6.32
N VAL A 304 14.76 -0.26 -5.72
CA VAL A 304 15.02 1.01 -5.07
C VAL A 304 15.19 0.79 -3.57
N PHE A 305 16.20 1.41 -3.02
CA PHE A 305 16.46 1.52 -1.58
C PHE A 305 16.02 2.89 -1.11
N ALA A 306 15.34 2.95 0.02
CA ALA A 306 15.11 4.19 0.72
C ALA A 306 15.32 4.00 2.22
N SER A 307 15.87 5.00 2.90
CA SER A 307 16.00 5.02 4.35
C SER A 307 15.81 6.41 4.93
N GLY A 308 15.36 6.47 6.18
CA GLY A 308 15.27 7.70 6.95
C GLY A 308 15.33 7.44 8.46
N VAL A 309 15.70 8.44 9.22
CA VAL A 309 15.81 8.40 10.68
C VAL A 309 14.64 9.19 11.29
N LYS A 310 13.98 8.61 12.31
CA LYS A 310 12.95 9.30 13.10
C LYS A 310 13.51 10.39 13.99
#